data_b997e4515d441025ae91c5178a3e5179
#
_entry.id   b997e4515d441025ae91c5178a3e5179
#
_cell.length_a   1.000
_cell.length_b   1.000
_cell.length_c   1.000
_cell.angle_alpha   90.00
_cell.angle_beta   90.00
_cell.angle_gamma   90.00
#
_symmetry.space_group_name_H-M   'P 1'
#
loop_
_entity.id
_entity.type
_entity.pdbx_description
1 polymer ?
#
loop_
_entity_poly.entity_id
_entity_poly.type
_entity_poly.pdbx_seq_one_letter_code
_entity_poly.pdbx_strand_id
1 'polypeptide(L)'
;MPRRISKEDLQDVRKRQVENLKFLDRFIKTMKWTKPQFAEKIGMTKASVYHWFKVDDMQLTTLNNAFDKIGYEVIFSMDMPQKGREILNIELDEKDVTCAEGRKRLDFLRHALYDNDIDQHALARKLGVDVETIDYWFRHDMCFISYFFRIAKLTGMKLRIDIRPKK
;
A
#
# COMPACT_ATOMS: atom_id res chain seq x y z
N MET A 1 16.17 -9.53 30.39
CA MET A 1 15.84 -10.84 29.79
C MET A 1 14.77 -10.67 28.74
N PRO A 2 15.00 -11.08 27.53
CA PRO A 2 13.93 -11.05 26.54
C PRO A 2 12.81 -12.00 26.97
N ARG A 3 11.58 -11.48 26.94
CA ARG A 3 10.37 -12.24 27.29
C ARG A 3 10.26 -13.43 26.33
N ARG A 4 10.23 -14.65 26.85
CA ARG A 4 9.91 -15.83 26.04
C ARG A 4 8.52 -15.65 25.43
N ILE A 5 8.46 -15.64 24.12
CA ILE A 5 7.18 -15.64 23.40
C ILE A 5 6.46 -16.94 23.76
N SER A 6 5.26 -16.83 24.33
CA SER A 6 4.46 -17.99 24.72
C SER A 6 3.96 -18.72 23.45
N LYS A 7 3.61 -20.02 23.59
CA LYS A 7 2.99 -20.79 22.50
C LYS A 7 1.65 -20.17 22.05
N GLU A 8 0.97 -19.47 22.96
CA GLU A 8 -0.27 -18.75 22.68
C GLU A 8 -0.02 -17.51 21.85
N ASP A 9 1.05 -16.74 22.15
CA ASP A 9 1.47 -15.59 21.35
C ASP A 9 1.86 -16.03 19.91
N LEU A 10 2.48 -17.21 19.76
CA LEU A 10 2.82 -17.78 18.46
C LEU A 10 1.58 -18.25 17.69
N GLN A 11 0.54 -18.72 18.39
CA GLN A 11 -0.74 -19.08 17.76
C GLN A 11 -1.52 -17.84 17.35
N ASP A 12 -1.47 -16.76 18.13
CA ASP A 12 -2.09 -15.47 17.79
C ASP A 12 -1.40 -14.82 16.59
N VAL A 13 -0.08 -14.94 16.50
CA VAL A 13 0.68 -14.48 15.31
C VAL A 13 0.32 -15.30 14.07
N ARG A 14 0.08 -16.60 14.21
CA ARG A 14 -0.36 -17.46 13.10
C ARG A 14 -1.82 -17.23 12.70
N LYS A 15 -2.66 -16.75 13.62
CA LYS A 15 -4.06 -16.41 13.38
C LYS A 15 -4.27 -14.98 12.90
N ARG A 16 -3.26 -14.10 13.02
CA ARG A 16 -3.33 -12.77 12.44
C ARG A 16 -3.38 -12.92 10.92
N GLN A 17 -4.58 -12.81 10.39
CA GLN A 17 -4.75 -12.70 8.97
C GLN A 17 -4.00 -11.46 8.48
N VAL A 18 -3.18 -11.64 7.46
CA VAL A 18 -2.54 -10.55 6.75
C VAL A 18 -3.65 -9.65 6.21
N GLU A 19 -3.71 -8.41 6.65
CA GLU A 19 -4.71 -7.43 6.21
C GLU A 19 -4.15 -6.50 5.13
N ASN A 20 -3.02 -5.87 5.41
CA ASN A 20 -2.39 -4.89 4.52
C ASN A 20 -1.78 -5.55 3.28
N LEU A 21 -1.14 -6.69 3.44
CA LEU A 21 -0.52 -7.43 2.34
C LEU A 21 -1.42 -8.52 1.73
N LYS A 22 -2.70 -8.50 2.02
CA LYS A 22 -3.66 -9.46 1.47
C LYS A 22 -3.69 -9.42 -0.07
N PHE A 23 -3.55 -8.24 -0.67
CA PHE A 23 -3.48 -8.09 -2.12
C PHE A 23 -2.24 -8.81 -2.70
N LEU A 24 -1.11 -8.74 -2.02
CA LEU A 24 0.13 -9.41 -2.42
C LEU A 24 0.01 -10.92 -2.30
N ASP A 25 -0.56 -11.41 -1.21
CA ASP A 25 -0.82 -12.83 -1.01
C ASP A 25 -1.76 -13.39 -2.10
N ARG A 26 -2.81 -12.66 -2.44
CA ARG A 26 -3.72 -13.01 -3.55
C ARG A 26 -3.02 -13.04 -4.90
N PHE A 27 -2.17 -12.07 -5.18
CA PHE A 27 -1.39 -12.02 -6.41
C PHE A 27 -0.48 -13.25 -6.54
N ILE A 28 0.28 -13.57 -5.50
CA ILE A 28 1.17 -14.73 -5.48
C ILE A 28 0.40 -16.02 -5.73
N LYS A 29 -0.76 -16.19 -5.09
CA LYS A 29 -1.64 -17.34 -5.29
C LYS A 29 -2.23 -17.40 -6.69
N THR A 30 -2.64 -16.28 -7.24
CA THR A 30 -3.16 -16.18 -8.62
C THR A 30 -2.11 -16.61 -9.65
N MET A 31 -0.87 -16.24 -9.43
CA MET A 31 0.26 -16.66 -10.26
C MET A 31 0.68 -18.12 -10.03
N LYS A 32 0.06 -18.80 -9.07
CA LYS A 32 0.39 -20.17 -8.65
C LYS A 32 1.84 -20.32 -8.18
N TRP A 33 2.36 -19.29 -7.53
CA TRP A 33 3.68 -19.31 -6.93
C TRP A 33 3.60 -19.56 -5.43
N THR A 34 4.69 -20.10 -4.88
CA THR A 34 4.95 -20.06 -3.44
C THR A 34 5.68 -18.76 -3.08
N LYS A 35 5.69 -18.39 -1.81
CA LYS A 35 6.47 -17.22 -1.35
C LYS A 35 7.96 -17.32 -1.68
N PRO A 36 8.62 -18.49 -1.50
CA PRO A 36 10.01 -18.66 -1.94
C PRO A 36 10.19 -18.48 -3.45
N GLN A 37 9.27 -18.95 -4.28
CA GLN A 37 9.32 -18.75 -5.73
C GLN A 37 9.17 -17.27 -6.10
N PHE A 38 8.27 -16.57 -5.44
CA PHE A 38 8.11 -15.14 -5.62
C PHE A 38 9.39 -14.38 -5.23
N ALA A 39 9.99 -14.72 -4.08
CA ALA A 39 11.25 -14.13 -3.63
C ALA A 39 12.36 -14.31 -4.67
N GLU A 40 12.51 -15.49 -5.24
CA GLU A 40 13.48 -15.78 -6.29
C GLU A 40 13.25 -14.88 -7.52
N LYS A 41 12.01 -14.75 -7.97
CA LYS A 41 11.66 -13.95 -9.15
C LYS A 41 11.93 -12.46 -8.98
N ILE A 42 11.79 -11.94 -7.79
CA ILE A 42 12.08 -10.53 -7.47
C ILE A 42 13.52 -10.30 -7.00
N GLY A 43 14.35 -11.34 -6.96
CA GLY A 43 15.76 -11.23 -6.57
C GLY A 43 15.98 -10.94 -5.09
N MET A 44 15.07 -11.36 -4.23
CA MET A 44 15.15 -11.18 -2.78
C MET A 44 15.24 -12.52 -2.06
N THR A 45 15.68 -12.48 -0.80
CA THR A 45 15.67 -13.69 0.02
C THR A 45 14.24 -14.05 0.46
N LYS A 46 13.98 -15.33 0.61
CA LYS A 46 12.70 -15.78 1.18
C LYS A 46 12.46 -15.24 2.58
N ALA A 47 13.52 -15.05 3.37
CA ALA A 47 13.43 -14.44 4.70
C ALA A 47 12.87 -13.01 4.65
N SER A 48 13.27 -12.20 3.67
CA SER A 48 12.75 -10.84 3.48
C SER A 48 11.26 -10.87 3.16
N VAL A 49 10.83 -11.74 2.26
CA VAL A 49 9.41 -11.87 1.88
C VAL A 49 8.58 -12.35 3.06
N TYR A 50 9.03 -13.36 3.79
CA TYR A 50 8.33 -13.82 5.00
C TYR A 50 8.25 -12.73 6.07
N HIS A 51 9.30 -11.90 6.21
CA HIS A 51 9.28 -10.78 7.13
C HIS A 51 8.18 -9.77 6.79
N TRP A 52 7.99 -9.42 5.51
CA TRP A 52 6.91 -8.53 5.10
C TRP A 52 5.54 -9.04 5.54
N PHE A 53 5.27 -10.31 5.32
CA PHE A 53 4.01 -10.92 5.75
C PHE A 53 3.88 -11.04 7.26
N LYS A 54 4.98 -11.22 7.97
CA LYS A 54 5.00 -11.28 9.44
C LYS A 54 4.64 -9.94 10.08
N VAL A 55 5.20 -8.85 9.56
CA VAL A 55 4.90 -7.48 10.04
C VAL A 55 3.67 -6.89 9.37
N ASP A 56 3.15 -7.52 8.33
CA ASP A 56 2.03 -7.07 7.51
C ASP A 56 2.24 -5.66 6.94
N ASP A 57 3.46 -5.39 6.49
CA ASP A 57 3.85 -4.08 5.96
C ASP A 57 5.09 -4.16 5.08
N MET A 58 5.24 -3.19 4.22
CA MET A 58 6.45 -2.97 3.43
C MET A 58 6.48 -1.55 2.88
N GLN A 59 7.65 -1.07 2.50
CA GLN A 59 7.76 0.21 1.84
C GLN A 59 7.25 0.18 0.40
N LEU A 60 6.61 1.25 -0.02
CA LEU A 60 6.09 1.40 -1.38
C LEU A 60 7.20 1.25 -2.43
N THR A 61 8.37 1.82 -2.18
CA THR A 61 9.53 1.70 -3.08
C THR A 61 9.99 0.26 -3.24
N THR A 62 10.01 -0.51 -2.16
CA THR A 62 10.35 -1.94 -2.18
C THR A 62 9.33 -2.74 -2.99
N LEU A 63 8.04 -2.45 -2.79
CA LEU A 63 6.95 -3.08 -3.55
C LEU A 63 7.07 -2.79 -5.05
N ASN A 64 7.25 -1.54 -5.42
CA ASN A 64 7.37 -1.15 -6.83
C ASN A 64 8.61 -1.77 -7.50
N ASN A 65 9.75 -1.79 -6.82
CA ASN A 65 10.95 -2.43 -7.33
C ASN A 65 10.79 -3.94 -7.53
N ALA A 66 10.09 -4.60 -6.61
CA ALA A 66 9.80 -6.02 -6.71
C ALA A 66 8.92 -6.33 -7.94
N PHE A 67 7.85 -5.57 -8.13
CA PHE A 67 6.94 -5.77 -9.26
C PHE A 67 7.56 -5.38 -10.61
N ASP A 68 8.43 -4.37 -10.63
CA ASP A 68 9.20 -4.02 -11.83
C ASP A 68 10.00 -5.21 -12.36
N LYS A 69 10.59 -6.00 -11.48
CA LYS A 69 11.41 -7.15 -11.87
C LYS A 69 10.63 -8.28 -12.52
N ILE A 70 9.33 -8.37 -12.26
CA ILE A 70 8.46 -9.38 -12.85
C ILE A 70 7.57 -8.83 -13.98
N GLY A 71 7.79 -7.57 -14.36
CA GLY A 71 7.06 -6.94 -15.47
C GLY A 71 5.65 -6.51 -15.14
N TYR A 72 5.37 -6.23 -13.88
CA TYR A 72 4.07 -5.74 -13.39
C TYR A 72 4.20 -4.37 -12.74
N GLU A 73 3.10 -3.66 -12.67
CA GLU A 73 2.98 -2.43 -11.91
C GLU A 73 1.83 -2.51 -10.90
N VAL A 74 1.99 -1.85 -9.77
CA VAL A 74 0.96 -1.72 -8.74
C VAL A 74 0.48 -0.29 -8.70
N ILE A 75 -0.82 -0.11 -8.87
CA ILE A 75 -1.46 1.20 -8.87
C ILE A 75 -2.35 1.32 -7.66
N PHE A 76 -2.09 2.33 -6.85
CA PHE A 76 -2.92 2.70 -5.72
C PHE A 76 -3.81 3.86 -6.09
N SER A 77 -5.06 3.82 -5.66
CA SER A 77 -5.99 4.94 -5.73
C SER A 77 -6.80 5.02 -4.45
N MET A 78 -7.22 6.21 -4.09
CA MET A 78 -7.97 6.46 -2.87
C MET A 78 -9.06 7.49 -3.14
N ASP A 79 -10.31 7.10 -2.91
CA ASP A 79 -11.49 7.91 -3.18
C ASP A 79 -12.47 7.87 -2.02
N MET A 80 -13.23 8.95 -1.85
CA MET A 80 -14.37 8.91 -0.95
C MET A 80 -15.44 7.96 -1.49
N PRO A 81 -16.07 7.13 -0.63
CA PRO A 81 -17.19 6.30 -1.06
C PRO A 81 -18.33 7.21 -1.50
N GLN A 82 -18.88 6.90 -2.67
CA GLN A 82 -19.89 7.73 -3.33
C GLN A 82 -21.25 7.62 -2.67
N LYS A 83 -21.52 8.46 -1.68
CA LYS A 83 -22.88 8.92 -1.47
C LYS A 83 -23.02 10.27 -2.19
N GLY A 84 -23.48 10.26 -3.43
CA GLY A 84 -23.78 11.47 -4.18
C GLY A 84 -22.98 11.73 -5.45
N ARG A 85 -22.15 10.80 -5.89
CA ARG A 85 -21.42 10.90 -7.17
C ARG A 85 -22.17 10.29 -8.37
N GLU A 86 -23.44 10.05 -8.26
CA GLU A 86 -24.26 9.57 -9.38
C GLU A 86 -24.35 10.55 -10.56
N ILE A 87 -23.75 11.74 -10.44
CA ILE A 87 -24.01 12.84 -11.38
C ILE A 87 -22.80 13.19 -12.24
N LEU A 88 -21.63 12.72 -11.91
CA LEU A 88 -20.47 12.98 -12.74
C LEU A 88 -19.90 11.64 -13.24
N ASN A 89 -20.48 11.16 -14.35
CA ASN A 89 -19.70 10.40 -15.33
C ASN A 89 -18.57 11.30 -15.84
N ILE A 90 -17.70 11.68 -14.94
CA ILE A 90 -16.37 12.05 -15.34
C ILE A 90 -15.74 10.68 -15.64
N GLU A 91 -15.78 10.29 -16.90
CA GLU A 91 -14.78 9.41 -17.43
C GLU A 91 -13.47 10.00 -16.94
N LEU A 92 -12.91 9.39 -15.88
CA LEU A 92 -11.53 9.63 -15.52
C LEU A 92 -10.77 9.34 -16.81
N ASP A 93 -10.32 10.40 -17.45
CA ASP A 93 -9.52 10.28 -18.65
C ASP A 93 -8.42 9.29 -18.30
N GLU A 94 -8.34 8.15 -19.00
CA GLU A 94 -7.32 7.13 -18.75
C GLU A 94 -5.91 7.73 -18.71
N LYS A 95 -5.75 8.93 -19.27
CA LYS A 95 -4.52 9.73 -19.20
C LYS A 95 -4.19 10.22 -17.79
N ASP A 96 -5.17 10.36 -16.91
CA ASP A 96 -4.93 10.80 -15.53
C ASP A 96 -4.55 9.64 -14.60
N VAL A 97 -4.79 8.41 -15.00
CA VAL A 97 -4.50 7.20 -14.22
C VAL A 97 -3.19 6.54 -14.65
N THR A 98 -2.74 6.79 -15.86
CA THR A 98 -1.44 6.32 -16.30
C THR A 98 -0.35 7.09 -15.57
N CYS A 99 0.55 6.39 -14.90
CA CYS A 99 1.83 6.93 -14.48
C CYS A 99 2.56 7.47 -15.72
N ALA A 100 2.19 8.67 -16.15
CA ALA A 100 3.01 9.39 -17.10
C ALA A 100 4.41 9.49 -16.50
N GLU A 101 5.42 9.26 -17.29
CA GLU A 101 6.80 9.48 -16.88
C GLU A 101 6.89 10.82 -16.15
N GLY A 102 7.35 10.80 -14.90
CA GLY A 102 7.48 11.98 -14.05
C GLY A 102 6.45 12.17 -12.94
N ARG A 103 5.39 11.36 -12.86
CA ARG A 103 4.48 11.38 -11.71
C ARG A 103 5.08 10.65 -10.52
N LYS A 104 5.04 11.30 -9.36
CA LYS A 104 5.46 10.68 -8.10
C LYS A 104 4.46 9.62 -7.66
N ARG A 105 4.97 8.57 -7.02
CA ARG A 105 4.17 7.42 -6.55
C ARG A 105 3.09 7.80 -5.54
N LEU A 106 3.33 8.85 -4.75
CA LEU A 106 2.39 9.33 -3.72
C LEU A 106 1.43 10.42 -4.22
N ASP A 107 1.44 10.74 -5.50
CA ASP A 107 0.52 11.76 -6.03
C ASP A 107 -0.95 11.36 -5.82
N PHE A 108 -1.30 10.09 -5.91
CA PHE A 108 -2.67 9.63 -5.64
C PHE A 108 -3.12 10.00 -4.21
N LEU A 109 -2.23 9.91 -3.24
CA LEU A 109 -2.51 10.23 -1.84
C LEU A 109 -2.63 11.75 -1.66
N ARG A 110 -1.72 12.51 -2.26
CA ARG A 110 -1.75 13.97 -2.23
C ARG A 110 -3.05 14.50 -2.82
N HIS A 111 -3.46 14.01 -3.99
CA HIS A 111 -4.72 14.37 -4.63
C HIS A 111 -5.93 13.99 -3.77
N ALA A 112 -5.94 12.78 -3.21
CA ALA A 112 -7.02 12.34 -2.34
C ALA A 112 -7.20 13.23 -1.11
N LEU A 113 -6.11 13.63 -0.47
CA LEU A 113 -6.15 14.53 0.69
C LEU A 113 -6.61 15.93 0.30
N TYR A 114 -6.10 16.46 -0.80
CA TYR A 114 -6.46 17.79 -1.30
C TYR A 114 -7.93 17.85 -1.74
N ASP A 115 -8.38 16.91 -2.54
CA ASP A 115 -9.74 16.90 -3.09
C ASP A 115 -10.83 16.72 -2.02
N ASN A 116 -10.47 16.18 -0.87
CA ASN A 116 -11.38 15.96 0.25
C ASN A 116 -11.16 16.92 1.42
N ASP A 117 -10.39 17.98 1.21
CA ASP A 117 -10.10 19.02 2.22
C ASP A 117 -9.54 18.47 3.55
N ILE A 118 -8.67 17.45 3.45
CA ILE A 118 -8.06 16.85 4.64
C ILE A 118 -6.81 17.61 5.01
N ASP A 119 -6.83 18.21 6.20
CA ASP A 119 -5.70 18.92 6.76
C ASP A 119 -4.59 17.93 7.19
N GLN A 120 -3.38 18.15 6.71
CA GLN A 120 -2.22 17.30 7.03
C GLN A 120 -1.88 17.31 8.52
N HIS A 121 -2.05 18.44 9.22
CA HIS A 121 -1.82 18.50 10.67
C HIS A 121 -2.82 17.64 11.44
N ALA A 122 -4.09 17.70 11.07
CA ALA A 122 -5.13 16.87 11.67
C ALA A 122 -4.90 15.37 11.37
N LEU A 123 -4.48 15.06 10.14
CA LEU A 123 -4.14 13.69 9.74
C LEU A 123 -2.94 13.16 10.54
N ALA A 124 -1.90 13.95 10.69
CA ALA A 124 -0.71 13.58 11.45
C ALA A 124 -1.07 13.24 12.91
N ARG A 125 -1.90 14.06 13.55
CA ARG A 125 -2.38 13.80 14.91
C ARG A 125 -3.15 12.49 15.02
N LYS A 126 -4.03 12.19 14.07
CA LYS A 126 -4.80 10.93 14.05
C LYS A 126 -3.93 9.71 13.78
N LEU A 127 -2.89 9.87 12.97
CA LEU A 127 -1.92 8.80 12.69
C LEU A 127 -0.90 8.60 13.82
N GLY A 128 -0.77 9.57 14.73
CA GLY A 128 0.26 9.54 15.78
C GLY A 128 1.67 9.81 15.26
N VAL A 129 1.80 10.59 14.20
CA VAL A 129 3.08 11.00 13.59
C VAL A 129 3.19 12.51 13.57
N ASP A 130 4.41 13.01 13.40
CA ASP A 130 4.65 14.44 13.19
C ASP A 130 4.26 14.85 11.77
N VAL A 131 3.83 16.09 11.59
CA VAL A 131 3.49 16.63 10.27
C VAL A 131 4.70 16.60 9.32
N GLU A 132 5.89 16.79 9.85
CA GLU A 132 7.15 16.68 9.11
C GLU A 132 7.35 15.29 8.53
N THR A 133 6.83 14.26 9.18
CA THR A 133 6.85 12.87 8.65
C THR A 133 6.03 12.76 7.38
N ILE A 134 4.85 13.38 7.34
CA ILE A 134 4.00 13.41 6.14
C ILE A 134 4.67 14.23 5.03
N ASP A 135 5.24 15.37 5.36
CA ASP A 135 6.02 16.16 4.40
C ASP A 135 7.20 15.36 3.83
N TYR A 136 7.87 14.59 4.68
CA TYR A 136 8.96 13.71 4.27
C TYR A 136 8.49 12.66 3.24
N TRP A 137 7.33 12.03 3.45
CA TRP A 137 6.78 11.07 2.51
C TRP A 137 6.62 11.69 1.11
N PHE A 138 6.00 12.86 1.04
CA PHE A 138 5.77 13.53 -0.24
C PHE A 138 7.05 14.05 -0.88
N ARG A 139 7.99 14.52 -0.08
CA ARG A 139 9.26 15.04 -0.57
C ARG A 139 10.14 13.94 -1.15
N HIS A 140 10.20 12.78 -0.51
CA HIS A 140 11.03 11.65 -0.90
C HIS A 140 10.27 10.56 -1.68
N ASP A 141 8.98 10.76 -1.88
CA ASP A 141 8.11 9.81 -2.58
C ASP A 141 8.19 8.38 -2.01
N MET A 142 8.21 8.27 -0.69
CA MET A 142 8.32 7.00 0.03
C MET A 142 7.45 6.97 1.27
N CYS A 143 6.81 5.84 1.50
CA CYS A 143 5.94 5.58 2.63
C CYS A 143 5.75 4.09 2.82
N PHE A 144 5.53 3.65 4.05
CA PHE A 144 5.03 2.29 4.30
C PHE A 144 3.57 2.17 3.84
N ILE A 145 3.24 1.09 3.16
CA ILE A 145 1.88 0.89 2.61
C ILE A 145 0.81 0.76 3.70
N SER A 146 1.17 0.35 4.91
CA SER A 146 0.25 0.31 6.06
C SER A 146 -0.40 1.66 6.34
N TYR A 147 0.29 2.76 6.07
CA TYR A 147 -0.27 4.10 6.23
C TYR A 147 -1.41 4.37 5.26
N PHE A 148 -1.37 3.82 4.06
CA PHE A 148 -2.48 3.97 3.10
C PHE A 148 -3.78 3.35 3.65
N PHE A 149 -3.69 2.17 4.23
CA PHE A 149 -4.83 1.50 4.85
C PHE A 149 -5.33 2.25 6.08
N ARG A 150 -4.42 2.76 6.91
CA ARG A 150 -4.78 3.55 8.09
C ARG A 150 -5.44 4.87 7.72
N ILE A 151 -4.92 5.57 6.73
CA ILE A 151 -5.51 6.82 6.22
C ILE A 151 -6.89 6.56 5.66
N ALA A 152 -7.06 5.52 4.85
CA ALA A 152 -8.35 5.13 4.32
C ALA A 152 -9.39 4.88 5.43
N LYS A 153 -8.99 4.14 6.46
CA LYS A 153 -9.85 3.85 7.61
C LYS A 153 -10.21 5.10 8.41
N LEU A 154 -9.25 5.99 8.66
CA LEU A 154 -9.45 7.21 9.45
C LEU A 154 -10.30 8.25 8.72
N THR A 155 -10.21 8.30 7.40
CA THR A 155 -10.91 9.29 6.56
C THR A 155 -12.22 8.77 5.97
N GLY A 156 -12.48 7.46 6.07
CA GLY A 156 -13.61 6.82 5.39
C GLY A 156 -13.42 6.68 3.89
N MET A 157 -12.23 6.97 3.37
CA MET A 157 -11.92 6.78 1.95
C MET A 157 -11.75 5.30 1.61
N LYS A 158 -12.02 4.95 0.37
CA LYS A 158 -11.79 3.60 -0.16
C LYS A 158 -10.45 3.53 -0.88
N LEU A 159 -9.58 2.67 -0.38
CA LEU A 159 -8.31 2.34 -1.03
C LEU A 159 -8.54 1.24 -2.07
N ARG A 160 -8.09 1.48 -3.29
CA ARG A 160 -8.07 0.48 -4.36
C ARG A 160 -6.63 0.16 -4.73
N ILE A 161 -6.37 -1.10 -5.00
CA ILE A 161 -5.07 -1.59 -5.42
C ILE A 161 -5.28 -2.40 -6.69
N ASP A 162 -4.66 -1.97 -7.77
CA ASP A 162 -4.69 -2.66 -9.05
C ASP A 162 -3.28 -3.13 -9.44
N ILE A 163 -3.17 -4.38 -9.82
CA ILE A 163 -1.90 -4.98 -10.28
C ILE A 163 -2.11 -5.42 -11.72
N ARG A 164 -1.31 -4.86 -12.61
CA ARG A 164 -1.42 -5.14 -14.04
C ARG A 164 -0.04 -5.30 -14.69
N PRO A 165 0.04 -6.06 -15.80
CA PRO A 165 1.27 -6.14 -16.56
C PRO A 165 1.69 -4.76 -17.08
N LYS A 166 2.98 -4.49 -17.06
CA LYS A 166 3.54 -3.32 -17.74
C LYS A 166 3.39 -3.46 -19.24
N LYS A 167 3.02 -2.38 -19.86
CA LYS A 167 3.02 -2.30 -21.33
C LYS A 167 4.43 -2.16 -21.88
#